data_dcb4dab0fd3a8bc1d9651d2b9d23e365
#
_entry.id   dcb4dab0fd3a8bc1d9651d2b9d23e365
#
_cell.length_a   1.000
_cell.length_b   1.000
_cell.length_c   1.000
_cell.angle_alpha   90.00
_cell.angle_beta   90.00
_cell.angle_gamma   90.00
#
_symmetry.space_group_name_H-M   'P 1'
#
loop_
_entity.id
_entity.type
_entity.pdbx_description
1 polymer ?
#
loop_
_entity_poly.entity_id
_entity_poly.type
_entity_poly.pdbx_seq_one_letter_code
_entity_poly.pdbx_strand_id
1 'polypeptide(L)'
;MSEKKKVISVMIPTYNEEENARPIYEAVRDEIRKDCPDYDYEILFIDNKSQDRTRRIITDICAQDSKVKAIFNSKNFGQFNSPYYGMIHTTGDCTITICADFQDPVEMIPKFVAEWEKGYKIVIGKKTTSQENPVMYFLRDCYYKTIKKMSNVEMIEQFTGFGLYDKSFIQTLRDLHDPTPFLRGIVAELGPERKEIEYTQPKRRAGKTHNNWYSLFDAAMLSFTSYTKIGMRMAEFFGFFCAAVSFILGLVFLVAKLIHWNTFAAGYAPMIIAVFFVGGVQLTFLGFLGEYIMAMNARIMDRPLVVEEKRLNFEPETPESDTTRAQ
;
A
#
# COMPACT_ATOMS: atom_id res chain seq x y z
N MET A 1 6.02 0.26 -43.10
CA MET A 1 5.91 -0.56 -41.86
C MET A 1 4.89 0.17 -41.01
N SER A 2 3.73 -0.44 -40.68
CA SER A 2 2.80 0.18 -39.73
C SER A 2 3.51 0.29 -38.39
N GLU A 3 3.63 1.51 -37.87
CA GLU A 3 4.16 1.68 -36.50
C GLU A 3 3.29 0.86 -35.54
N LYS A 4 3.93 0.04 -34.72
CA LYS A 4 3.24 -0.79 -33.73
C LYS A 4 2.59 0.18 -32.73
N LYS A 5 1.26 0.15 -32.62
CA LYS A 5 0.55 0.99 -31.64
C LYS A 5 1.11 0.74 -30.24
N LYS A 6 1.29 1.81 -29.46
CA LYS A 6 1.58 1.69 -28.03
C LYS A 6 0.43 1.00 -27.30
N VAL A 7 0.73 0.31 -26.23
CA VAL A 7 -0.22 -0.50 -25.46
C VAL A 7 -0.46 0.13 -24.10
N ILE A 8 -1.71 0.38 -23.77
CA ILE A 8 -2.15 0.75 -22.42
C ILE A 8 -2.53 -0.53 -21.68
N SER A 9 -1.82 -0.88 -20.63
CA SER A 9 -2.22 -1.95 -19.72
C SER A 9 -3.14 -1.41 -18.62
N VAL A 10 -4.27 -2.07 -18.39
CA VAL A 10 -5.15 -1.77 -17.27
C VAL A 10 -5.16 -2.97 -16.32
N MET A 11 -4.62 -2.79 -15.13
CA MET A 11 -4.59 -3.81 -14.08
C MET A 11 -5.80 -3.64 -13.16
N ILE A 12 -6.58 -4.72 -13.01
CA ILE A 12 -7.83 -4.76 -12.26
C ILE A 12 -7.73 -5.84 -11.18
N PRO A 13 -7.54 -5.48 -9.90
CA PRO A 13 -7.59 -6.43 -8.81
C PRO A 13 -9.03 -6.82 -8.51
N THR A 14 -9.26 -8.12 -8.26
CA THR A 14 -10.59 -8.67 -7.95
C THR A 14 -10.56 -9.58 -6.72
N TYR A 15 -11.62 -9.48 -5.91
CA TYR A 15 -11.91 -10.41 -4.82
C TYR A 15 -13.41 -10.41 -4.52
N ASN A 16 -14.13 -11.44 -4.97
CA ASN A 16 -15.59 -11.58 -4.89
C ASN A 16 -16.31 -10.38 -5.55
N GLU A 17 -16.05 -10.18 -6.84
CA GLU A 17 -16.55 -9.10 -7.67
C GLU A 17 -17.39 -9.62 -8.85
N GLU A 18 -18.20 -10.68 -8.65
CA GLU A 18 -18.97 -11.33 -9.71
C GLU A 18 -19.93 -10.39 -10.44
N GLU A 19 -20.46 -9.37 -9.73
CA GLU A 19 -21.38 -8.38 -10.31
C GLU A 19 -20.63 -7.28 -11.08
N ASN A 20 -19.34 -7.08 -10.83
CA ASN A 20 -18.54 -5.98 -11.37
C ASN A 20 -17.54 -6.42 -12.46
N ALA A 21 -17.05 -7.67 -12.44
CA ALA A 21 -15.94 -8.13 -13.28
C ALA A 21 -16.22 -7.93 -14.80
N ARG A 22 -17.40 -8.29 -15.29
CA ARG A 22 -17.75 -8.09 -16.71
C ARG A 22 -18.05 -6.63 -17.03
N PRO A 23 -18.87 -5.90 -16.26
CA PRO A 23 -19.10 -4.48 -16.49
C PRO A 23 -17.85 -3.61 -16.52
N ILE A 24 -16.88 -3.84 -15.61
CA ILE A 24 -15.64 -3.05 -15.60
C ILE A 24 -14.77 -3.35 -16.84
N TYR A 25 -14.68 -4.62 -17.25
CA TYR A 25 -14.00 -4.98 -18.49
C TYR A 25 -14.58 -4.22 -19.72
N GLU A 26 -15.92 -4.27 -19.86
CA GLU A 26 -16.60 -3.61 -20.97
C GLU A 26 -16.39 -2.09 -20.94
N ALA A 27 -16.53 -1.46 -19.78
CA ALA A 27 -16.34 -0.02 -19.60
C ALA A 27 -14.91 0.41 -19.95
N VAL A 28 -13.89 -0.29 -19.43
CA VAL A 28 -12.48 0.01 -19.71
C VAL A 28 -12.15 -0.18 -21.20
N ARG A 29 -12.58 -1.30 -21.78
CA ARG A 29 -12.36 -1.57 -23.20
C ARG A 29 -12.99 -0.49 -24.10
N ASP A 30 -14.25 -0.14 -23.82
CA ASP A 30 -15.01 0.78 -24.64
C ASP A 30 -14.47 2.22 -24.49
N GLU A 31 -14.05 2.62 -23.29
CA GLU A 31 -13.41 3.92 -23.04
C GLU A 31 -12.08 4.06 -23.80
N ILE A 32 -11.20 3.03 -23.75
CA ILE A 32 -9.94 3.08 -24.50
C ILE A 32 -10.20 3.12 -26.01
N ARG A 33 -11.14 2.32 -26.52
CA ARG A 33 -11.46 2.32 -27.95
C ARG A 33 -12.04 3.65 -28.44
N LYS A 34 -12.81 4.32 -27.59
CA LYS A 34 -13.48 5.58 -27.91
C LYS A 34 -12.53 6.77 -27.82
N ASP A 35 -11.83 6.92 -26.69
CA ASP A 35 -11.13 8.14 -26.33
C ASP A 35 -9.59 8.01 -26.41
N CYS A 36 -9.06 6.79 -26.68
CA CYS A 36 -7.64 6.53 -26.93
C CYS A 36 -7.43 5.65 -28.18
N PRO A 37 -7.98 6.00 -29.38
CA PRO A 37 -7.99 5.14 -30.56
C PRO A 37 -6.60 4.84 -31.15
N ASP A 38 -5.60 5.66 -30.81
CA ASP A 38 -4.21 5.50 -31.29
C ASP A 38 -3.44 4.45 -30.49
N TYR A 39 -4.04 3.95 -29.42
CA TYR A 39 -3.46 2.94 -28.55
C TYR A 39 -4.13 1.58 -28.75
N ASP A 40 -3.36 0.53 -28.44
CA ASP A 40 -3.91 -0.80 -28.18
C ASP A 40 -4.04 -1.00 -26.68
N TYR A 41 -4.74 -2.06 -26.23
CA TYR A 41 -4.94 -2.31 -24.82
C TYR A 41 -4.54 -3.72 -24.40
N GLU A 42 -4.15 -3.84 -23.17
CA GLU A 42 -4.04 -5.06 -22.37
C GLU A 42 -4.89 -4.87 -21.11
N ILE A 43 -5.76 -5.80 -20.78
CA ILE A 43 -6.47 -5.78 -19.49
C ILE A 43 -6.00 -6.98 -18.68
N LEU A 44 -5.41 -6.75 -17.52
CA LEU A 44 -4.92 -7.78 -16.63
C LEU A 44 -5.77 -7.85 -15.37
N PHE A 45 -6.56 -8.90 -15.24
CA PHE A 45 -7.21 -9.24 -13.99
C PHE A 45 -6.26 -9.99 -13.06
N ILE A 46 -6.19 -9.58 -11.79
CA ILE A 46 -5.57 -10.38 -10.74
C ILE A 46 -6.60 -10.75 -9.69
N ASP A 47 -6.95 -12.04 -9.65
CA ASP A 47 -7.97 -12.56 -8.73
C ASP A 47 -7.34 -13.11 -7.45
N ASN A 48 -7.71 -12.51 -6.34
CA ASN A 48 -7.15 -12.82 -5.02
C ASN A 48 -7.89 -13.97 -4.30
N LYS A 49 -8.15 -15.07 -5.04
CA LYS A 49 -8.87 -16.28 -4.58
C LYS A 49 -10.35 -16.03 -4.28
N SER A 50 -11.07 -15.47 -5.23
CA SER A 50 -12.53 -15.30 -5.16
C SER A 50 -13.24 -16.65 -4.94
N GLN A 51 -14.30 -16.60 -4.13
CA GLN A 51 -15.13 -17.77 -3.77
C GLN A 51 -16.48 -17.80 -4.51
N ASP A 52 -16.81 -16.69 -5.19
CA ASP A 52 -18.02 -16.51 -6.00
C ASP A 52 -17.75 -16.85 -7.49
N ARG A 53 -18.61 -16.38 -8.39
CA ARG A 53 -18.46 -16.63 -9.84
C ARG A 53 -17.42 -15.73 -10.53
N THR A 54 -16.72 -14.85 -9.84
CA THR A 54 -15.74 -13.91 -10.40
C THR A 54 -14.73 -14.63 -11.32
N ARG A 55 -14.11 -15.71 -10.83
CA ARG A 55 -13.08 -16.47 -11.58
C ARG A 55 -13.63 -17.07 -12.89
N ARG A 56 -14.87 -17.57 -12.86
CA ARG A 56 -15.54 -18.07 -14.06
C ARG A 56 -15.78 -16.96 -15.06
N ILE A 57 -16.32 -15.83 -14.61
CA ILE A 57 -16.59 -14.66 -15.48
C ILE A 57 -15.30 -14.18 -16.13
N ILE A 58 -14.21 -14.03 -15.39
CA ILE A 58 -12.91 -13.62 -15.94
C ILE A 58 -12.40 -14.65 -16.95
N THR A 59 -12.53 -15.94 -16.66
CA THR A 59 -12.14 -17.00 -17.62
C THR A 59 -12.92 -16.91 -18.92
N ASP A 60 -14.23 -16.66 -18.85
CA ASP A 60 -15.09 -16.48 -20.03
C ASP A 60 -14.71 -15.21 -20.82
N ILE A 61 -14.29 -14.13 -20.15
CA ILE A 61 -13.79 -12.91 -20.81
C ILE A 61 -12.47 -13.20 -21.54
N CYS A 62 -11.51 -13.85 -20.86
CA CYS A 62 -10.23 -14.21 -21.47
C CYS A 62 -10.37 -15.14 -22.69
N ALA A 63 -11.39 -15.99 -22.71
CA ALA A 63 -11.68 -16.85 -23.87
C ALA A 63 -12.27 -16.06 -25.06
N GLN A 64 -12.91 -14.92 -24.81
CA GLN A 64 -13.53 -14.07 -25.83
C GLN A 64 -12.59 -12.98 -26.35
N ASP A 65 -11.64 -12.53 -25.55
CA ASP A 65 -10.70 -11.47 -25.87
C ASP A 65 -9.27 -11.85 -25.47
N SER A 66 -8.42 -12.11 -26.46
CA SER A 66 -7.02 -12.50 -26.24
C SER A 66 -6.15 -11.39 -25.63
N LYS A 67 -6.61 -10.13 -25.63
CA LYS A 67 -5.94 -9.00 -24.99
C LYS A 67 -6.24 -8.92 -23.49
N VAL A 68 -7.16 -9.74 -23.02
CA VAL A 68 -7.47 -9.87 -21.59
C VAL A 68 -6.67 -11.02 -21.02
N LYS A 69 -5.87 -10.73 -20.02
CA LYS A 69 -5.06 -11.69 -19.26
C LYS A 69 -5.61 -11.85 -17.86
N ALA A 70 -5.36 -12.99 -17.25
CA ALA A 70 -5.73 -13.22 -15.86
C ALA A 70 -4.67 -13.98 -15.08
N ILE A 71 -4.44 -13.56 -13.85
CA ILE A 71 -3.67 -14.27 -12.82
C ILE A 71 -4.64 -14.67 -11.72
N PHE A 72 -4.69 -15.96 -11.42
CA PHE A 72 -5.49 -16.51 -10.32
C PHE A 72 -4.58 -16.92 -9.18
N ASN A 73 -4.72 -16.26 -8.04
CA ASN A 73 -3.94 -16.56 -6.85
C ASN A 73 -4.36 -17.86 -6.19
N SER A 74 -3.41 -18.59 -5.60
CA SER A 74 -3.68 -19.87 -4.88
C SER A 74 -4.40 -19.64 -3.55
N LYS A 75 -4.23 -18.46 -2.94
CA LYS A 75 -4.93 -17.99 -1.72
C LYS A 75 -5.10 -16.48 -1.77
N ASN A 76 -5.79 -15.91 -0.79
CA ASN A 76 -5.84 -14.44 -0.60
C ASN A 76 -4.51 -13.96 0.00
N PHE A 77 -3.76 -13.14 -0.76
CA PHE A 77 -2.49 -12.53 -0.38
C PHE A 77 -2.62 -11.08 0.12
N GLY A 78 -3.86 -10.63 0.35
CA GLY A 78 -4.14 -9.29 0.88
C GLY A 78 -4.27 -8.22 -0.20
N GLN A 79 -4.59 -7.02 0.27
CA GLN A 79 -4.94 -5.87 -0.58
C GLN A 79 -3.72 -5.12 -1.13
N PHE A 80 -2.51 -5.43 -0.71
CA PHE A 80 -1.29 -4.78 -1.18
C PHE A 80 -0.48 -5.69 -2.11
N ASN A 81 -0.21 -6.93 -1.70
CA ASN A 81 0.64 -7.83 -2.47
C ASN A 81 0.00 -8.24 -3.80
N SER A 82 -1.30 -8.61 -3.79
CA SER A 82 -1.98 -9.05 -5.01
C SER A 82 -2.03 -7.96 -6.08
N PRO A 83 -2.51 -6.73 -5.84
CA PRO A 83 -2.49 -5.67 -6.85
C PRO A 83 -1.08 -5.30 -7.32
N TYR A 84 -0.12 -5.20 -6.41
CA TYR A 84 1.27 -4.92 -6.78
C TYR A 84 1.84 -5.99 -7.71
N TYR A 85 1.57 -7.26 -7.39
CA TYR A 85 1.96 -8.39 -8.24
C TYR A 85 1.34 -8.29 -9.64
N GLY A 86 0.06 -7.92 -9.73
CA GLY A 86 -0.59 -7.66 -11.00
C GLY A 86 0.09 -6.55 -11.80
N MET A 87 0.45 -5.42 -11.15
CA MET A 87 1.11 -4.30 -11.82
C MET A 87 2.45 -4.68 -12.45
N ILE A 88 3.31 -5.40 -11.73
CA ILE A 88 4.63 -5.79 -12.25
C ILE A 88 4.56 -6.84 -13.36
N HIS A 89 3.39 -7.47 -13.59
CA HIS A 89 3.16 -8.44 -14.68
C HIS A 89 2.45 -7.85 -15.90
N THR A 90 2.15 -6.57 -15.93
CA THR A 90 1.66 -5.87 -17.13
C THR A 90 2.78 -5.71 -18.16
N THR A 91 2.43 -5.69 -19.45
CA THR A 91 3.41 -5.67 -20.53
C THR A 91 3.36 -4.43 -21.42
N GLY A 92 2.39 -3.55 -21.21
CA GLY A 92 2.20 -2.33 -21.99
C GLY A 92 3.26 -1.25 -21.78
N ASP A 93 3.12 -0.17 -22.54
CA ASP A 93 3.99 1.00 -22.46
C ASP A 93 3.68 1.88 -21.24
N CYS A 94 2.47 1.77 -20.71
CA CYS A 94 2.06 2.28 -19.41
C CYS A 94 1.07 1.33 -18.75
N THR A 95 0.92 1.44 -17.42
CA THR A 95 -0.03 0.65 -16.63
C THR A 95 -0.95 1.57 -15.85
N ILE A 96 -2.25 1.37 -15.99
CA ILE A 96 -3.28 2.03 -15.18
C ILE A 96 -3.86 1.02 -14.20
N THR A 97 -3.98 1.40 -12.93
CA THR A 97 -4.63 0.57 -11.92
C THR A 97 -6.04 1.07 -11.67
N ILE A 98 -7.05 0.20 -11.77
CA ILE A 98 -8.47 0.54 -11.55
C ILE A 98 -9.11 -0.52 -10.68
N CYS A 99 -9.83 -0.12 -9.64
CA CYS A 99 -10.62 -1.04 -8.82
C CYS A 99 -11.87 -1.53 -9.58
N ALA A 100 -12.23 -2.81 -9.41
CA ALA A 100 -13.37 -3.41 -10.11
C ALA A 100 -14.74 -2.81 -9.72
N ASP A 101 -14.85 -2.17 -8.57
CA ASP A 101 -16.10 -1.69 -7.96
C ASP A 101 -16.62 -0.33 -8.48
N PHE A 102 -15.98 0.21 -9.52
CA PHE A 102 -16.29 1.52 -10.11
C PHE A 102 -16.10 2.73 -9.19
N GLN A 103 -15.36 2.57 -8.09
CA GLN A 103 -14.95 3.72 -7.27
C GLN A 103 -13.85 4.56 -7.94
N ASP A 104 -13.15 3.97 -8.89
CA ASP A 104 -12.18 4.64 -9.76
C ASP A 104 -12.83 4.85 -11.14
N PRO A 105 -13.14 6.10 -11.54
CA PRO A 105 -13.87 6.36 -12.78
C PRO A 105 -13.04 6.02 -14.03
N VAL A 106 -13.61 5.24 -14.94
CA VAL A 106 -12.91 4.84 -16.18
C VAL A 106 -12.66 6.04 -17.11
N GLU A 107 -13.46 7.09 -17.01
CA GLU A 107 -13.34 8.36 -17.76
C GLU A 107 -12.06 9.15 -17.40
N MET A 108 -11.33 8.70 -16.37
CA MET A 108 -10.01 9.24 -16.03
C MET A 108 -8.90 8.67 -16.92
N ILE A 109 -9.12 7.53 -17.58
CA ILE A 109 -8.12 6.90 -18.46
C ILE A 109 -7.56 7.87 -19.50
N PRO A 110 -8.39 8.51 -20.35
CA PRO A 110 -7.88 9.44 -21.37
C PRO A 110 -7.19 10.66 -20.76
N LYS A 111 -7.61 11.11 -19.58
CA LYS A 111 -6.96 12.23 -18.88
C LYS A 111 -5.57 11.85 -18.39
N PHE A 112 -5.41 10.63 -17.87
CA PHE A 112 -4.11 10.12 -17.48
C PHE A 112 -3.16 9.96 -18.67
N VAL A 113 -3.68 9.40 -19.77
CA VAL A 113 -2.91 9.23 -21.03
C VAL A 113 -2.45 10.57 -21.56
N ALA A 114 -3.32 11.59 -21.58
CA ALA A 114 -2.97 12.93 -22.06
C ALA A 114 -1.84 13.59 -21.23
N GLU A 115 -1.77 13.38 -19.94
CA GLU A 115 -0.66 13.88 -19.11
C GLU A 115 0.61 13.03 -19.31
N TRP A 116 0.47 11.72 -19.49
CA TRP A 116 1.59 10.84 -19.80
C TRP A 116 2.26 11.20 -21.13
N GLU A 117 1.47 11.54 -22.15
CA GLU A 117 1.97 12.04 -23.46
C GLU A 117 2.78 13.34 -23.34
N LYS A 118 2.51 14.16 -22.32
CA LYS A 118 3.30 15.36 -22.00
C LYS A 118 4.64 15.03 -21.33
N GLY A 119 4.91 13.75 -21.03
CA GLY A 119 6.16 13.26 -20.47
C GLY A 119 6.12 12.92 -18.98
N TYR A 120 4.97 13.08 -18.29
CA TYR A 120 4.85 12.65 -16.90
C TYR A 120 4.86 11.13 -16.79
N LYS A 121 5.82 10.58 -16.05
CA LYS A 121 5.96 9.12 -15.88
C LYS A 121 4.97 8.54 -14.86
N ILE A 122 4.44 9.37 -14.00
CA ILE A 122 3.45 9.00 -12.99
C ILE A 122 2.35 10.04 -13.02
N VAL A 123 1.11 9.59 -13.24
CA VAL A 123 -0.09 10.43 -13.19
C VAL A 123 -1.06 9.79 -12.22
N ILE A 124 -1.38 10.46 -11.13
CA ILE A 124 -2.22 9.89 -10.05
C ILE A 124 -3.57 10.58 -9.94
N GLY A 125 -4.58 9.80 -9.60
CA GLY A 125 -5.88 10.29 -9.20
C GLY A 125 -5.92 10.66 -7.71
N LYS A 126 -6.28 11.90 -7.41
CA LYS A 126 -6.46 12.41 -6.06
C LYS A 126 -7.93 12.67 -5.77
N LYS A 127 -8.46 12.08 -4.71
CA LYS A 127 -9.87 12.28 -4.35
C LYS A 127 -10.09 13.67 -3.79
N THR A 128 -11.09 14.40 -4.34
CA THR A 128 -11.44 15.75 -3.85
C THR A 128 -12.37 15.73 -2.65
N THR A 129 -13.25 14.73 -2.56
CA THR A 129 -14.24 14.58 -1.49
C THR A 129 -14.45 13.13 -1.13
N SER A 130 -14.42 12.79 0.15
CA SER A 130 -14.96 11.54 0.65
C SER A 130 -16.18 11.86 1.52
N GLN A 131 -17.33 11.20 1.24
CA GLN A 131 -18.50 11.25 2.09
C GLN A 131 -18.27 10.37 3.33
N GLU A 132 -17.37 10.81 4.21
CA GLU A 132 -17.04 10.07 5.43
C GLU A 132 -17.69 10.68 6.67
N ASN A 133 -17.82 9.83 7.70
CA ASN A 133 -18.22 10.29 9.02
C ASN A 133 -17.21 11.34 9.54
N PRO A 134 -17.64 12.50 10.10
CA PRO A 134 -16.77 13.56 10.58
C PRO A 134 -15.71 13.09 11.59
N VAL A 135 -16.01 12.09 12.42
CA VAL A 135 -15.05 11.52 13.39
C VAL A 135 -13.92 10.76 12.67
N MET A 136 -14.25 9.97 11.64
CA MET A 136 -13.25 9.26 10.85
C MET A 136 -12.40 10.22 10.02
N TYR A 137 -13.00 11.30 9.50
CA TYR A 137 -12.27 12.37 8.83
C TYR A 137 -11.24 13.01 9.76
N PHE A 138 -11.64 13.38 11.00
CA PHE A 138 -10.76 13.98 11.98
C PHE A 138 -9.60 13.05 12.39
N LEU A 139 -9.89 11.77 12.67
CA LEU A 139 -8.87 10.79 13.02
C LEU A 139 -7.87 10.60 11.87
N ARG A 140 -8.37 10.54 10.63
CA ARG A 140 -7.54 10.42 9.44
C ARG A 140 -6.69 11.68 9.21
N ASP A 141 -7.26 12.86 9.37
CA ASP A 141 -6.54 14.14 9.24
C ASP A 141 -5.43 14.25 10.28
N CYS A 142 -5.71 13.91 11.54
CA CYS A 142 -4.70 13.82 12.59
C CYS A 142 -3.58 12.81 12.24
N TYR A 143 -3.95 11.64 11.71
CA TYR A 143 -3.01 10.63 11.27
C TYR A 143 -2.08 11.17 10.16
N TYR A 144 -2.65 11.74 9.08
CA TYR A 144 -1.85 12.27 7.97
C TYR A 144 -0.99 13.47 8.39
N LYS A 145 -1.51 14.39 9.18
CA LYS A 145 -0.74 15.53 9.72
C LYS A 145 0.43 15.06 10.58
N THR A 146 0.20 14.02 11.39
CA THR A 146 1.23 13.42 12.25
C THR A 146 2.29 12.74 11.39
N ILE A 147 1.89 11.88 10.44
CA ILE A 147 2.84 11.21 9.55
C ILE A 147 3.59 12.22 8.67
N LYS A 148 2.92 13.21 8.10
CA LYS A 148 3.56 14.26 7.28
C LYS A 148 4.67 14.99 8.03
N LYS A 149 4.47 15.28 9.32
CA LYS A 149 5.47 15.92 10.17
C LYS A 149 6.59 14.95 10.59
N MET A 150 6.34 13.67 10.51
CA MET A 150 7.14 12.60 11.11
C MET A 150 7.83 11.70 10.08
N SER A 151 7.40 11.69 8.83
CA SER A 151 7.98 10.91 7.74
C SER A 151 9.04 11.73 6.99
N ASN A 152 10.10 11.06 6.54
CA ASN A 152 11.05 11.64 5.59
C ASN A 152 10.49 11.67 4.15
N VAL A 153 9.33 11.05 3.92
CA VAL A 153 8.64 10.97 2.63
C VAL A 153 7.32 11.72 2.76
N GLU A 154 7.06 12.66 1.87
CA GLU A 154 5.80 13.39 1.83
C GLU A 154 4.69 12.49 1.30
N MET A 155 3.96 11.83 2.22
CA MET A 155 2.86 10.95 1.87
C MET A 155 1.77 11.70 1.12
N ILE A 156 1.31 11.11 0.02
CA ILE A 156 0.30 11.71 -0.84
C ILE A 156 -1.08 11.54 -0.20
N GLU A 157 -1.67 12.64 0.20
CA GLU A 157 -3.02 12.65 0.79
C GLU A 157 -4.07 12.25 -0.25
N GLN A 158 -5.12 11.51 0.18
CA GLN A 158 -6.26 11.13 -0.67
C GLN A 158 -5.90 10.27 -1.90
N PHE A 159 -4.71 9.68 -1.93
CA PHE A 159 -4.25 8.78 -2.98
C PHE A 159 -4.47 7.32 -2.59
N THR A 160 -5.05 6.52 -3.49
CA THR A 160 -5.39 5.11 -3.25
C THR A 160 -4.56 4.11 -4.04
N GLY A 161 -3.75 4.59 -4.97
CA GLY A 161 -3.04 3.78 -5.95
C GLY A 161 -3.64 3.90 -7.35
N PHE A 162 -4.82 4.52 -7.51
CA PHE A 162 -5.43 4.82 -8.79
C PHE A 162 -4.58 5.81 -9.58
N GLY A 163 -4.15 5.44 -10.78
CA GLY A 163 -3.29 6.27 -11.61
C GLY A 163 -2.65 5.50 -12.75
N LEU A 164 -1.89 6.24 -13.57
CA LEU A 164 -1.09 5.74 -14.67
C LEU A 164 0.39 5.76 -14.29
N TYR A 165 1.07 4.68 -14.60
CA TYR A 165 2.49 4.46 -14.34
C TYR A 165 3.19 4.06 -15.64
N ASP A 166 4.18 4.84 -16.04
CA ASP A 166 5.01 4.56 -17.21
C ASP A 166 5.76 3.21 -17.06
N LYS A 167 6.04 2.57 -18.17
CA LYS A 167 6.78 1.31 -18.21
C LYS A 167 8.11 1.37 -17.44
N SER A 168 8.79 2.52 -17.48
CA SER A 168 10.05 2.70 -16.74
C SER A 168 9.84 2.65 -15.24
N PHE A 169 8.74 3.18 -14.72
CA PHE A 169 8.40 3.09 -13.31
C PHE A 169 7.96 1.67 -12.93
N ILE A 170 7.19 1.00 -13.78
CA ILE A 170 6.85 -0.43 -13.59
C ILE A 170 8.13 -1.29 -13.51
N GLN A 171 9.14 -0.97 -14.33
CA GLN A 171 10.43 -1.66 -14.24
C GLN A 171 11.12 -1.39 -12.90
N THR A 172 11.11 -0.16 -12.42
CA THR A 172 11.60 0.17 -11.07
C THR A 172 10.88 -0.65 -9.99
N LEU A 173 9.54 -0.82 -10.10
CA LEU A 173 8.79 -1.67 -9.17
C LEU A 173 9.22 -3.14 -9.21
N ARG A 174 9.55 -3.67 -10.41
CA ARG A 174 10.09 -5.04 -10.57
C ARG A 174 11.44 -5.20 -9.88
N ASP A 175 12.33 -4.21 -10.04
CA ASP A 175 13.70 -4.24 -9.53
C ASP A 175 13.76 -4.04 -8.00
N LEU A 176 12.72 -3.47 -7.38
CA LEU A 176 12.67 -3.25 -5.93
C LEU A 176 12.64 -4.54 -5.11
N HIS A 177 12.08 -5.63 -5.64
CA HIS A 177 11.93 -6.92 -4.94
C HIS A 177 11.41 -6.78 -3.51
N ASP A 178 10.50 -5.81 -3.23
CA ASP A 178 9.95 -5.58 -1.89
C ASP A 178 8.91 -6.67 -1.55
N PRO A 179 9.14 -7.51 -0.54
CA PRO A 179 8.20 -8.57 -0.16
C PRO A 179 6.95 -8.06 0.55
N THR A 180 6.92 -6.78 0.95
CA THR A 180 5.78 -6.13 1.60
C THR A 180 5.51 -4.77 0.98
N PRO A 181 5.18 -4.72 -0.33
CA PRO A 181 5.09 -3.46 -1.07
C PRO A 181 3.91 -2.62 -0.60
N PHE A 182 4.16 -1.34 -0.37
CA PHE A 182 3.15 -0.34 -0.12
C PHE A 182 3.20 0.71 -1.21
N LEU A 183 2.49 0.47 -2.32
CA LEU A 183 2.55 1.27 -3.54
C LEU A 183 2.46 2.78 -3.29
N ARG A 184 1.56 3.21 -2.38
CA ARG A 184 1.37 4.64 -2.06
C ARG A 184 2.62 5.29 -1.50
N GLY A 185 3.35 4.57 -0.66
CA GLY A 185 4.62 5.03 -0.11
C GLY A 185 5.73 5.00 -1.15
N ILE A 186 5.80 3.94 -1.96
CA ILE A 186 6.79 3.81 -3.05
C ILE A 186 6.62 4.95 -4.06
N VAL A 187 5.39 5.27 -4.46
CA VAL A 187 5.10 6.41 -5.36
C VAL A 187 5.48 7.75 -4.72
N ALA A 188 5.26 7.91 -3.42
CA ALA A 188 5.64 9.12 -2.71
C ALA A 188 7.17 9.28 -2.60
N GLU A 189 7.90 8.18 -2.41
CA GLU A 189 9.35 8.18 -2.25
C GLU A 189 10.10 8.28 -3.57
N LEU A 190 9.72 7.48 -4.56
CA LEU A 190 10.44 7.31 -5.82
C LEU A 190 9.85 8.08 -7.00
N GLY A 191 8.67 8.68 -6.83
CA GLY A 191 7.95 9.42 -7.87
C GLY A 191 7.79 10.91 -7.55
N PRO A 192 8.88 11.70 -7.34
CA PRO A 192 8.75 13.10 -6.98
C PRO A 192 8.13 13.95 -8.10
N GLU A 193 8.43 13.63 -9.37
CA GLU A 193 7.88 14.31 -10.55
C GLU A 193 6.62 13.58 -11.05
N ARG A 194 5.51 13.79 -10.35
CA ARG A 194 4.20 13.24 -10.70
C ARG A 194 3.20 14.32 -11.04
N LYS A 195 2.22 13.97 -11.84
CA LYS A 195 1.04 14.80 -12.08
C LYS A 195 -0.12 14.29 -11.20
N GLU A 196 -0.76 15.20 -10.50
CA GLU A 196 -1.97 14.91 -9.71
C GLU A 196 -3.20 15.42 -10.48
N ILE A 197 -4.20 14.56 -10.67
CA ILE A 197 -5.49 14.91 -11.27
C ILE A 197 -6.59 14.64 -10.24
N GLU A 198 -7.34 15.66 -9.91
CA GLU A 198 -8.43 15.55 -8.96
C GLU A 198 -9.65 14.86 -9.57
N TYR A 199 -10.29 14.00 -8.77
CA TYR A 199 -11.54 13.36 -9.16
C TYR A 199 -12.48 13.18 -7.97
N THR A 200 -13.78 13.14 -8.25
CA THR A 200 -14.80 12.82 -7.25
C THR A 200 -15.04 11.30 -7.29
N GLN A 201 -14.82 10.64 -6.16
CA GLN A 201 -15.03 9.20 -6.06
C GLN A 201 -16.52 8.86 -6.13
N PRO A 202 -16.97 8.05 -7.11
CA PRO A 202 -18.33 7.55 -7.17
C PRO A 202 -18.64 6.60 -6.00
N LYS A 203 -19.93 6.39 -5.74
CA LYS A 203 -20.34 5.31 -4.84
C LYS A 203 -20.05 3.97 -5.49
N ARG A 204 -19.65 2.98 -4.69
CA ARG A 204 -19.49 1.59 -5.13
C ARG A 204 -20.76 1.12 -5.84
N ARG A 205 -20.59 0.52 -7.03
CA ARG A 205 -21.73 0.04 -7.84
C ARG A 205 -22.41 -1.16 -7.22
N ALA A 206 -21.65 -2.15 -6.77
CA ALA A 206 -22.13 -3.39 -6.16
C ALA A 206 -21.08 -3.98 -5.22
N GLY A 207 -21.45 -5.00 -4.44
CA GLY A 207 -20.56 -5.68 -3.51
C GLY A 207 -20.47 -5.02 -2.13
N LYS A 208 -19.72 -5.66 -1.22
CA LYS A 208 -19.50 -5.18 0.16
C LYS A 208 -18.03 -4.86 0.37
N THR A 209 -17.76 -3.86 1.22
CA THR A 209 -16.36 -3.59 1.63
C THR A 209 -15.85 -4.72 2.51
N HIS A 210 -14.66 -5.21 2.20
CA HIS A 210 -13.97 -6.26 3.00
C HIS A 210 -13.02 -5.66 4.04
N ASN A 211 -12.86 -4.33 4.07
CA ASN A 211 -12.04 -3.66 5.06
C ASN A 211 -12.73 -3.67 6.43
N ASN A 212 -12.03 -4.21 7.42
CA ASN A 212 -12.42 -4.17 8.82
C ASN A 212 -11.40 -3.31 9.61
N TRP A 213 -11.69 -3.06 10.89
CA TRP A 213 -10.83 -2.27 11.76
C TRP A 213 -9.40 -2.83 11.85
N TYR A 214 -9.25 -4.15 11.87
CA TYR A 214 -7.95 -4.83 11.94
C TYR A 214 -7.13 -4.60 10.66
N SER A 215 -7.75 -4.74 9.48
CA SER A 215 -7.06 -4.50 8.21
C SER A 215 -6.65 -3.03 8.01
N LEU A 216 -7.44 -2.09 8.55
CA LEU A 216 -7.08 -0.67 8.56
C LEU A 216 -5.90 -0.39 9.50
N PHE A 217 -5.87 -1.04 10.68
CA PHE A 217 -4.76 -0.95 11.61
C PHE A 217 -3.47 -1.52 10.99
N ASP A 218 -3.53 -2.71 10.40
CA ASP A 218 -2.38 -3.32 9.72
C ASP A 218 -1.83 -2.43 8.59
N ALA A 219 -2.72 -1.83 7.79
CA ALA A 219 -2.32 -0.89 6.75
C ALA A 219 -1.64 0.37 7.32
N ALA A 220 -2.15 0.89 8.43
CA ALA A 220 -1.56 2.03 9.12
C ALA A 220 -0.19 1.67 9.71
N MET A 221 -0.05 0.50 10.35
CA MET A 221 1.21 0.02 10.91
C MET A 221 2.24 -0.27 9.82
N LEU A 222 1.85 -0.88 8.71
CA LEU A 222 2.74 -1.09 7.56
C LEU A 222 3.28 0.26 7.03
N SER A 223 2.41 1.24 6.85
CA SER A 223 2.82 2.59 6.43
C SER A 223 3.76 3.24 7.45
N PHE A 224 3.44 3.14 8.74
CA PHE A 224 4.22 3.72 9.82
C PHE A 224 5.62 3.10 9.93
N THR A 225 5.72 1.78 9.98
CA THR A 225 7.00 1.07 10.15
C THR A 225 7.89 1.14 8.92
N SER A 226 7.30 1.19 7.71
CA SER A 226 8.07 1.25 6.46
C SER A 226 8.64 2.64 6.18
N TYR A 227 7.92 3.72 6.52
CA TYR A 227 8.26 5.08 6.09
C TYR A 227 8.56 6.06 7.24
N THR A 228 8.47 5.64 8.51
CA THR A 228 8.82 6.50 9.63
C THR A 228 9.83 5.85 10.57
N LYS A 229 10.85 6.61 10.95
CA LYS A 229 11.82 6.21 11.99
C LYS A 229 11.46 6.77 13.37
N ILE A 230 10.36 7.49 13.46
CA ILE A 230 10.06 8.32 14.64
C ILE A 230 9.54 7.51 15.81
N GLY A 231 8.81 6.41 15.57
CA GLY A 231 8.43 5.51 16.65
C GLY A 231 9.62 5.08 17.48
N MET A 232 10.71 4.67 16.80
CA MET A 232 11.97 4.33 17.44
C MET A 232 12.64 5.52 18.11
N ARG A 233 12.72 6.68 17.44
CA ARG A 233 13.33 7.89 18.00
C ARG A 233 12.55 8.45 19.19
N MET A 234 11.23 8.43 19.15
CA MET A 234 10.41 8.81 20.32
C MET A 234 10.68 7.90 21.51
N ALA A 235 10.78 6.59 21.28
CA ALA A 235 11.16 5.63 22.30
C ALA A 235 12.52 5.97 22.90
N GLU A 236 13.50 6.24 22.03
CA GLU A 236 14.87 6.61 22.43
C GLU A 236 14.90 7.90 23.26
N PHE A 237 14.32 9.01 22.74
CA PHE A 237 14.30 10.29 23.45
C PHE A 237 13.54 10.22 24.79
N PHE A 238 12.39 9.52 24.82
CA PHE A 238 11.62 9.35 26.03
C PHE A 238 12.37 8.46 27.04
N GLY A 239 13.05 7.41 26.56
CA GLY A 239 13.93 6.58 27.38
C GLY A 239 15.07 7.38 28.01
N PHE A 240 15.76 8.22 27.23
CA PHE A 240 16.80 9.12 27.75
C PHE A 240 16.25 10.12 28.76
N PHE A 241 15.07 10.70 28.49
CA PHE A 241 14.40 11.61 29.42
C PHE A 241 14.09 10.92 30.74
N CYS A 242 13.48 9.73 30.72
CA CYS A 242 13.17 8.96 31.91
C CYS A 242 14.46 8.57 32.69
N ALA A 243 15.49 8.16 31.95
CA ALA A 243 16.79 7.83 32.56
C ALA A 243 17.43 9.04 33.26
N ALA A 244 17.41 10.21 32.61
CA ALA A 244 17.94 11.44 33.20
C ALA A 244 17.17 11.86 34.43
N VAL A 245 15.82 11.84 34.37
CA VAL A 245 14.97 12.16 35.54
C VAL A 245 15.22 11.17 36.69
N SER A 246 15.27 9.85 36.37
CA SER A 246 15.54 8.82 37.40
C SER A 246 16.90 8.98 38.02
N PHE A 247 17.93 9.31 37.24
CA PHE A 247 19.28 9.57 37.74
C PHE A 247 19.33 10.77 38.69
N ILE A 248 18.69 11.89 38.29
CA ILE A 248 18.59 13.11 39.10
C ILE A 248 17.87 12.81 40.43
N LEU A 249 16.71 12.15 40.36
CA LEU A 249 15.96 11.76 41.55
C LEU A 249 16.79 10.82 42.47
N GLY A 250 17.47 9.84 41.89
CA GLY A 250 18.36 8.94 42.60
C GLY A 250 19.47 9.69 43.35
N LEU A 251 20.08 10.68 42.67
CA LEU A 251 21.11 11.51 43.28
C LEU A 251 20.57 12.38 44.41
N VAL A 252 19.40 13.01 44.23
CA VAL A 252 18.71 13.80 45.25
C VAL A 252 18.38 12.95 46.48
N PHE A 253 17.83 11.75 46.29
CA PHE A 253 17.52 10.82 47.36
C PHE A 253 18.78 10.33 48.07
N LEU A 254 19.88 10.07 47.35
CA LEU A 254 21.17 9.68 47.93
C LEU A 254 21.72 10.79 48.84
N VAL A 255 21.75 12.02 48.34
CA VAL A 255 22.22 13.18 49.12
C VAL A 255 21.34 13.43 50.33
N ALA A 256 20.00 13.42 50.16
CA ALA A 256 19.06 13.55 51.28
C ALA A 256 19.25 12.47 52.35
N LYS A 257 19.51 11.23 51.94
CA LYS A 257 19.77 10.11 52.86
C LYS A 257 21.07 10.30 53.61
N LEU A 258 22.11 10.82 52.99
CA LEU A 258 23.40 11.10 53.65
C LEU A 258 23.29 12.22 54.67
N ILE A 259 22.46 13.25 54.39
CA ILE A 259 22.26 14.41 55.29
C ILE A 259 21.31 14.06 56.46
N HIS A 260 20.23 13.33 56.19
CA HIS A 260 19.15 13.01 57.12
C HIS A 260 19.02 11.50 57.37
N TRP A 261 20.06 10.85 57.88
CA TRP A 261 20.16 9.40 58.02
C TRP A 261 19.00 8.73 58.76
N ASN A 262 18.46 9.41 59.81
CA ASN A 262 17.45 8.83 60.72
C ASN A 262 15.97 9.22 60.38
N THR A 263 15.71 10.10 59.44
CA THR A 263 14.35 10.65 59.19
C THR A 263 13.65 10.13 57.96
N PHE A 264 14.22 9.14 57.29
CA PHE A 264 13.62 8.60 56.06
C PHE A 264 12.48 7.64 56.38
N ALA A 265 11.26 8.15 56.49
CA ALA A 265 10.04 7.33 56.44
C ALA A 265 9.89 6.72 55.03
N ALA A 266 9.74 5.42 54.96
CA ALA A 266 9.64 4.71 53.69
C ALA A 266 8.33 5.06 52.95
N GLY A 267 8.41 5.92 51.96
CA GLY A 267 7.30 6.19 51.04
C GLY A 267 7.13 5.08 50.03
N TYR A 268 6.52 3.95 50.38
CA TYR A 268 6.30 2.84 49.46
C TYR A 268 5.39 3.21 48.26
N ALA A 269 4.38 4.08 48.47
CA ALA A 269 3.41 4.43 47.46
C ALA A 269 4.03 5.11 46.23
N PRO A 270 4.90 6.14 46.32
CA PRO A 270 5.56 6.71 45.15
C PRO A 270 6.45 5.72 44.40
N MET A 271 7.10 4.81 45.12
CA MET A 271 7.93 3.77 44.53
C MET A 271 7.13 2.78 43.72
N ILE A 272 5.98 2.32 44.22
CA ILE A 272 5.09 1.41 43.52
C ILE A 272 4.52 2.08 42.25
N ILE A 273 4.06 3.33 42.33
CA ILE A 273 3.55 4.09 41.22
C ILE A 273 4.65 4.25 40.13
N ALA A 274 5.87 4.61 40.55
CA ALA A 274 6.99 4.76 39.61
C ALA A 274 7.32 3.44 38.90
N VAL A 275 7.32 2.31 39.59
CA VAL A 275 7.61 0.99 39.02
C VAL A 275 6.55 0.61 37.97
N PHE A 276 5.26 0.76 38.29
CA PHE A 276 4.18 0.46 37.35
C PHE A 276 4.18 1.41 36.15
N PHE A 277 4.43 2.71 36.38
CA PHE A 277 4.51 3.69 35.29
C PHE A 277 5.66 3.37 34.33
N VAL A 278 6.87 3.18 34.84
CA VAL A 278 8.04 2.84 34.01
C VAL A 278 7.85 1.49 33.33
N GLY A 279 7.30 0.48 34.03
CA GLY A 279 6.96 -0.82 33.45
C GLY A 279 5.97 -0.71 32.31
N GLY A 280 4.89 0.07 32.46
CA GLY A 280 3.90 0.31 31.41
C GLY A 280 4.51 0.98 30.18
N VAL A 281 5.36 1.98 30.39
CA VAL A 281 6.10 2.66 29.33
C VAL A 281 7.04 1.68 28.61
N GLN A 282 7.81 0.87 29.34
CA GLN A 282 8.70 -0.14 28.75
C GLN A 282 7.94 -1.15 27.90
N LEU A 283 6.80 -1.67 28.37
CA LEU A 283 5.97 -2.60 27.60
C LEU A 283 5.44 -1.99 26.31
N THR A 284 5.06 -0.71 26.33
CA THR A 284 4.62 0.01 25.12
C THR A 284 5.76 0.09 24.09
N PHE A 285 6.97 0.42 24.52
CA PHE A 285 8.11 0.46 23.61
C PHE A 285 8.55 -0.90 23.09
N LEU A 286 8.45 -1.95 23.91
CA LEU A 286 8.67 -3.32 23.46
C LEU A 286 7.65 -3.73 22.40
N GLY A 287 6.39 -3.28 22.52
CA GLY A 287 5.38 -3.47 21.48
C GLY A 287 5.78 -2.81 20.15
N PHE A 288 6.19 -1.54 20.16
CA PHE A 288 6.68 -0.87 18.96
C PHE A 288 7.92 -1.57 18.37
N LEU A 289 8.87 -1.97 19.19
CA LEU A 289 10.05 -2.71 18.73
C LEU A 289 9.64 -4.02 18.06
N GLY A 290 8.65 -4.72 18.62
CA GLY A 290 8.07 -5.93 18.04
C GLY A 290 7.53 -5.72 16.62
N GLU A 291 6.82 -4.62 16.38
CA GLU A 291 6.32 -4.25 15.04
C GLU A 291 7.46 -4.04 14.03
N TYR A 292 8.54 -3.33 14.41
CA TYR A 292 9.70 -3.16 13.54
C TYR A 292 10.42 -4.48 13.26
N ILE A 293 10.56 -5.35 14.29
CA ILE A 293 11.14 -6.68 14.11
C ILE A 293 10.29 -7.54 13.17
N MET A 294 8.96 -7.50 13.28
CA MET A 294 8.07 -8.22 12.37
C MET A 294 8.23 -7.73 10.93
N ALA A 295 8.29 -6.41 10.72
CA ALA A 295 8.50 -5.83 9.39
C ALA A 295 9.89 -6.22 8.81
N MET A 296 10.94 -6.21 9.62
CA MET A 296 12.27 -6.68 9.21
C MET A 296 12.27 -8.17 8.89
N ASN A 297 11.65 -9.00 9.72
CA ASN A 297 11.58 -10.44 9.51
C ASN A 297 10.85 -10.79 8.20
N ALA A 298 9.77 -10.07 7.89
CA ALA A 298 9.05 -10.25 6.63
C ALA A 298 9.94 -9.98 5.41
N ARG A 299 10.83 -8.97 5.49
CA ARG A 299 11.79 -8.64 4.42
C ARG A 299 12.95 -9.63 4.33
N ILE A 300 13.45 -10.13 5.45
CA ILE A 300 14.54 -11.12 5.50
C ILE A 300 14.09 -12.48 4.96
N MET A 301 12.83 -12.85 5.19
CA MET A 301 12.30 -14.15 4.75
C MET A 301 12.16 -14.28 3.23
N ASP A 302 12.19 -13.20 2.49
CA ASP A 302 12.12 -13.12 1.01
C ASP A 302 11.06 -14.08 0.42
N ARG A 303 9.88 -14.07 1.03
CA ARG A 303 8.76 -14.90 0.55
C ARG A 303 8.17 -14.30 -0.72
N PRO A 304 7.75 -15.14 -1.70
CA PRO A 304 7.12 -14.64 -2.91
C PRO A 304 5.86 -13.82 -2.55
N LEU A 305 5.69 -12.68 -3.23
CA LEU A 305 4.54 -11.79 -3.07
C LEU A 305 3.21 -12.55 -3.22
N VAL A 306 3.16 -13.41 -4.23
CA VAL A 306 2.00 -14.20 -4.61
C VAL A 306 2.47 -15.58 -5.08
N VAL A 307 1.69 -16.60 -4.77
CA VAL A 307 1.79 -17.93 -5.40
C VAL A 307 0.58 -18.08 -6.31
N GLU A 308 0.83 -18.23 -7.59
CA GLU A 308 -0.22 -18.38 -8.59
C GLU A 308 -0.79 -19.80 -8.60
N GLU A 309 -2.06 -19.90 -8.88
CA GLU A 309 -2.72 -21.16 -9.19
C GLU A 309 -2.79 -21.40 -10.70
N LYS A 310 -3.04 -20.30 -11.46
CA LYS A 310 -3.22 -20.36 -12.92
C LYS A 310 -3.04 -19.00 -13.56
N ARG A 311 -2.47 -18.98 -14.77
CA ARG A 311 -2.45 -17.83 -15.69
C ARG A 311 -3.29 -18.12 -16.94
N LEU A 312 -3.92 -17.10 -17.53
CA LEU A 312 -4.63 -17.15 -18.79
C LEU A 312 -4.12 -16.08 -19.75
N ASN A 313 -3.98 -16.43 -21.03
CA ASN A 313 -3.56 -15.58 -22.13
C ASN A 313 -2.16 -14.92 -21.97
N PHE A 314 -1.28 -15.52 -21.18
CA PHE A 314 0.13 -15.18 -21.17
C PHE A 314 0.86 -16.01 -22.23
N GLU A 315 1.88 -15.42 -22.85
CA GLU A 315 2.81 -16.20 -23.68
C GLU A 315 3.53 -17.23 -22.80
N PRO A 316 3.77 -18.45 -23.30
CA PRO A 316 4.54 -19.44 -22.53
C PRO A 316 5.93 -18.86 -22.22
N GLU A 317 6.34 -18.88 -20.96
CA GLU A 317 7.69 -18.49 -20.57
C GLU A 317 8.70 -19.37 -21.28
N THR A 318 9.58 -18.76 -22.09
CA THR A 318 10.73 -19.47 -22.66
C THR A 318 11.67 -19.86 -21.50
N PRO A 319 12.22 -21.08 -21.48
CA PRO A 319 12.95 -21.64 -20.32
C PRO A 319 14.28 -20.94 -19.97
N GLU A 320 14.60 -19.81 -20.56
CA GLU A 320 15.91 -19.14 -20.37
C GLU A 320 16.00 -18.16 -19.18
N SER A 321 14.93 -17.90 -18.44
CA SER A 321 14.96 -16.89 -17.38
C SER A 321 15.26 -17.42 -15.96
N ASP A 322 15.43 -18.73 -15.77
CA ASP A 322 15.61 -19.35 -14.45
C ASP A 322 17.07 -19.48 -13.96
N THR A 323 18.04 -19.08 -14.79
CA THR A 323 19.48 -19.23 -14.44
C THR A 323 20.03 -18.08 -13.58
N THR A 324 19.26 -17.05 -13.28
CA THR A 324 19.73 -15.90 -12.48
C THR A 324 19.28 -15.95 -11.00
N ARG A 325 18.56 -17.01 -10.59
CA ARG A 325 18.11 -17.17 -9.19
C ARG A 325 19.03 -18.05 -8.32
N ALA A 326 20.18 -18.47 -8.83
CA ALA A 326 21.10 -19.34 -8.11
C ALA A 326 22.54 -18.77 -8.08
N GLN A 327 22.70 -17.52 -7.64
CA GLN A 327 24.01 -17.00 -7.17
C GLN A 327 23.81 -16.05 -5.99
#